data_0655a2215d8b3f09af3a1e5ddbc41a95
#
_entry.id   0655a2215d8b3f09af3a1e5ddbc41a95
#
_cell.length_a   1.000
_cell.length_b   1.000
_cell.length_c   1.000
_cell.angle_alpha   90.00
_cell.angle_beta   90.00
_cell.angle_gamma   90.00
#
_symmetry.space_group_name_H-M   'P 1'
#
loop_
_entity.id
_entity.type
_entity.pdbx_description
1 polymer ?
#
loop_
_entity_poly.entity_id
_entity_poly.type
_entity_poly.pdbx_seq_one_letter_code
_entity_poly.pdbx_strand_id
1 'polypeptide(L)'
;TIEEYAEFIKAIEALPKDMQDVYQHKDQPSYKTSHTPDDWLALYTAAKQGETWNDHKIEIYHPVVGVDWWDAHAYSEWKGRSLPSYRDWYAACSSSSDPSKLQGTGFIAVDKAEQTTIGLFGMAGNVSEWMREPALDPTDPSAPLRFMVGGASFMRPKYGARAREWVDSRDLRRPDIGFRTCNNSIQYD
;
A
#
# COMPACT_ATOMS: atom_id res chain seq x y z
N THR A 1 -2.42 5.97 -5.74
CA THR A 1 -1.96 5.92 -7.14
C THR A 1 -0.55 6.45 -7.28
N ILE A 2 0.11 6.12 -8.41
CA ILE A 2 1.43 6.67 -8.77
C ILE A 2 1.37 8.20 -8.85
N GLU A 3 0.30 8.78 -9.41
CA GLU A 3 0.10 10.22 -9.51
C GLU A 3 0.06 10.89 -8.13
N GLU A 4 -0.80 10.38 -7.23
CA GLU A 4 -0.94 10.95 -5.89
C GLU A 4 0.34 10.80 -5.06
N TYR A 5 1.08 9.72 -5.27
CA TYR A 5 2.36 9.52 -4.60
C TYR A 5 3.44 10.48 -5.14
N ALA A 6 3.43 10.78 -6.44
CA ALA A 6 4.30 11.80 -7.03
C ALA A 6 4.05 13.20 -6.44
N GLU A 7 2.79 13.53 -6.15
CA GLU A 7 2.46 14.77 -5.43
C GLU A 7 3.07 14.81 -4.03
N PHE A 8 3.04 13.69 -3.31
CA PHE A 8 3.65 13.56 -2.00
C PHE A 8 5.17 13.77 -2.05
N ILE A 9 5.87 13.06 -2.95
CA ILE A 9 7.33 13.22 -3.12
C ILE A 9 7.67 14.68 -3.41
N LYS A 10 6.97 15.29 -4.35
CA LYS A 10 7.17 16.71 -4.70
C LYS A 10 6.91 17.65 -3.51
N ALA A 11 5.89 17.35 -2.71
CA ALA A 11 5.58 18.15 -1.52
C ALA A 11 6.70 18.05 -0.46
N ILE A 12 7.23 16.85 -0.22
CA ILE A 12 8.37 16.66 0.71
C ILE A 12 9.61 17.36 0.20
N GLU A 13 9.97 17.21 -1.08
CA GLU A 13 11.14 17.84 -1.67
C GLU A 13 11.09 19.37 -1.64
N ALA A 14 9.89 19.94 -1.63
CA ALA A 14 9.68 21.39 -1.51
C ALA A 14 9.87 21.94 -0.08
N LEU A 15 9.87 21.07 0.93
CA LEU A 15 10.11 21.47 2.32
C LEU A 15 11.59 21.79 2.56
N PRO A 16 11.90 22.70 3.51
CA PRO A 16 13.26 22.82 4.04
C PRO A 16 13.79 21.47 4.51
N LYS A 17 15.09 21.24 4.38
CA LYS A 17 15.70 19.93 4.71
C LYS A 17 15.45 19.47 6.14
N ASP A 18 15.38 20.40 7.08
CA ASP A 18 15.09 20.15 8.50
C ASP A 18 13.60 19.90 8.77
N MET A 19 12.74 19.99 7.77
CA MET A 19 11.31 19.71 7.84
C MET A 19 10.86 18.54 6.97
N GLN A 20 11.76 17.90 6.22
CA GLN A 20 11.39 16.81 5.30
C GLN A 20 10.95 15.53 6.02
N ASP A 21 11.23 15.42 7.31
CA ASP A 21 10.83 14.31 8.19
C ASP A 21 9.56 14.59 9.03
N VAL A 22 8.86 15.68 8.76
CA VAL A 22 7.67 16.07 9.54
C VAL A 22 6.57 14.99 9.57
N TYR A 23 6.52 14.11 8.58
CA TYR A 23 5.54 13.01 8.48
C TYR A 23 6.10 11.64 8.88
N GLN A 24 7.32 11.59 9.41
CA GLN A 24 7.93 10.34 9.84
C GLN A 24 7.22 9.75 11.06
N HIS A 25 7.16 8.43 11.10
CA HIS A 25 6.78 7.74 12.33
C HIS A 25 7.87 7.91 13.39
N LYS A 26 7.49 8.08 14.64
CA LYS A 26 8.42 8.28 15.77
C LYS A 26 9.49 7.19 15.92
N ASP A 27 9.20 5.97 15.47
CA ASP A 27 10.11 4.82 15.53
C ASP A 27 10.84 4.59 14.20
N GLN A 28 10.77 5.53 13.22
CA GLN A 28 11.45 5.37 11.95
C GLN A 28 12.96 5.34 12.17
N PRO A 29 13.66 4.33 11.60
CA PRO A 29 15.10 4.25 11.75
C PRO A 29 15.82 5.44 11.12
N SER A 30 16.90 5.90 11.74
CA SER A 30 17.67 7.05 11.24
C SER A 30 18.32 6.84 9.87
N TYR A 31 18.50 5.59 9.45
CA TYR A 31 19.01 5.28 8.11
C TYR A 31 17.94 5.45 7.01
N LYS A 32 16.68 5.50 7.38
CA LYS A 32 15.56 5.72 6.45
C LYS A 32 15.38 7.21 6.20
N THR A 33 16.09 7.74 5.22
CA THR A 33 16.19 9.18 4.93
C THR A 33 15.38 9.64 3.72
N SER A 34 14.67 8.72 3.05
CA SER A 34 13.88 9.02 1.85
C SER A 34 12.62 8.17 1.79
N HIS A 35 11.56 8.75 1.27
CA HIS A 35 10.29 8.08 0.97
C HIS A 35 10.12 7.78 -0.53
N THR A 36 11.20 7.84 -1.29
CA THR A 36 11.19 7.49 -2.71
C THR A 36 11.07 5.98 -2.87
N PRO A 37 10.08 5.47 -3.61
CA PRO A 37 9.91 4.04 -3.87
C PRO A 37 11.10 3.44 -4.61
N ASP A 38 11.26 2.13 -4.52
CA ASP A 38 12.20 1.42 -5.38
C ASP A 38 11.82 1.62 -6.86
N ASP A 39 12.82 1.76 -7.70
CA ASP A 39 12.67 1.96 -9.15
C ASP A 39 11.78 3.15 -9.55
N TRP A 40 11.63 4.13 -8.67
CA TRP A 40 10.68 5.24 -8.81
C TRP A 40 10.78 5.98 -10.13
N LEU A 41 11.98 6.30 -10.58
CA LEU A 41 12.17 7.06 -11.81
C LEU A 41 11.63 6.30 -13.03
N ALA A 42 11.93 5.00 -13.12
CA ALA A 42 11.46 4.16 -14.20
C ALA A 42 9.93 3.95 -14.13
N LEU A 43 9.41 3.62 -12.94
CA LEU A 43 7.99 3.46 -12.69
C LEU A 43 7.20 4.74 -13.07
N TYR A 44 7.61 5.89 -12.56
CA TYR A 44 6.91 7.14 -12.78
C TYR A 44 6.99 7.62 -14.24
N THR A 45 8.16 7.46 -14.87
CA THR A 45 8.33 7.83 -16.29
C THR A 45 7.44 6.97 -17.18
N ALA A 46 7.48 5.66 -17.01
CA ALA A 46 6.65 4.74 -17.78
C ALA A 46 5.15 5.04 -17.57
N ALA A 47 4.74 5.26 -16.32
CA ALA A 47 3.36 5.58 -16.00
C ALA A 47 2.87 6.89 -16.66
N LYS A 48 3.70 7.92 -16.72
CA LYS A 48 3.36 9.19 -17.41
C LYS A 48 3.24 9.05 -18.91
N GLN A 49 3.98 8.14 -19.50
CA GLN A 49 4.02 7.95 -20.95
C GLN A 49 3.06 6.85 -21.42
N GLY A 50 2.45 6.09 -20.48
CA GLY A 50 1.61 4.94 -20.81
C GLY A 50 2.44 3.79 -21.39
N GLU A 51 3.68 3.66 -20.93
CA GLU A 51 4.64 2.66 -21.39
C GLU A 51 4.65 1.41 -20.50
N THR A 52 5.56 0.48 -20.82
CA THR A 52 5.71 -0.77 -20.10
C THR A 52 6.73 -0.63 -18.97
N TRP A 53 6.36 -1.09 -17.79
CA TRP A 53 7.22 -1.29 -16.63
C TRP A 53 7.04 -2.73 -16.10
N ASN A 54 8.13 -3.48 -15.92
CA ASN A 54 8.10 -4.88 -15.49
C ASN A 54 7.05 -5.73 -16.25
N ASP A 55 7.07 -5.66 -17.58
CA ASP A 55 6.16 -6.37 -18.49
C ASP A 55 4.67 -5.98 -18.40
N HIS A 56 4.35 -4.93 -17.64
CA HIS A 56 2.99 -4.40 -17.53
C HIS A 56 2.89 -3.00 -18.17
N LYS A 57 1.89 -2.82 -19.04
CA LYS A 57 1.54 -1.48 -19.51
C LYS A 57 0.89 -0.70 -18.36
N ILE A 58 1.48 0.42 -17.99
CA ILE A 58 1.05 1.18 -16.82
C ILE A 58 0.65 2.61 -17.17
N GLU A 59 -0.15 3.19 -16.29
CA GLU A 59 -0.64 4.57 -16.32
C GLU A 59 -0.48 5.18 -14.93
N ILE A 60 -0.57 6.50 -14.81
CA ILE A 60 -0.43 7.22 -13.54
C ILE A 60 -1.48 6.82 -12.49
N TYR A 61 -2.61 6.22 -12.91
CA TYR A 61 -3.68 5.72 -12.03
C TYR A 61 -3.46 4.29 -11.52
N HIS A 62 -2.34 3.67 -11.85
CA HIS A 62 -1.96 2.40 -11.20
C HIS A 62 -1.56 2.63 -9.75
N PRO A 63 -1.71 1.62 -8.86
CA PRO A 63 -1.17 1.71 -7.51
C PRO A 63 0.32 2.00 -7.51
N VAL A 64 0.79 2.82 -6.58
CA VAL A 64 2.22 2.89 -6.30
C VAL A 64 2.68 1.59 -5.64
N VAL A 65 3.85 1.10 -6.04
CA VAL A 65 4.48 -0.11 -5.51
C VAL A 65 5.97 0.13 -5.22
N GLY A 66 6.64 -0.85 -4.63
CA GLY A 66 8.04 -0.69 -4.23
C GLY A 66 8.19 0.25 -3.03
N VAL A 67 7.16 0.39 -2.24
CA VAL A 67 7.10 1.18 -1.02
C VAL A 67 7.22 0.28 0.20
N ASP A 68 7.95 0.73 1.22
CA ASP A 68 7.97 0.11 2.52
C ASP A 68 6.86 0.66 3.45
N TRP A 69 6.76 0.12 4.66
CA TRP A 69 5.75 0.55 5.62
C TRP A 69 5.91 2.02 6.02
N TRP A 70 7.15 2.49 6.14
CA TRP A 70 7.46 3.87 6.52
C TRP A 70 7.01 4.86 5.46
N ASP A 71 7.15 4.49 4.18
CA ASP A 71 6.68 5.27 3.04
C ASP A 71 5.16 5.41 3.05
N ALA A 72 4.49 4.27 3.24
CA ALA A 72 3.03 4.21 3.30
C ALA A 72 2.48 5.01 4.50
N HIS A 73 3.15 4.93 5.66
CA HIS A 73 2.80 5.72 6.84
C HIS A 73 2.97 7.22 6.60
N ALA A 74 4.15 7.65 6.13
CA ALA A 74 4.43 9.07 5.90
C ALA A 74 3.48 9.70 4.87
N TYR A 75 3.14 8.98 3.79
CA TYR A 75 2.12 9.41 2.86
C TYR A 75 0.75 9.56 3.55
N SER A 76 0.37 8.60 4.38
CA SER A 76 -0.90 8.64 5.09
C SER A 76 -1.00 9.86 6.00
N GLU A 77 0.04 10.14 6.78
CA GLU A 77 0.13 11.33 7.65
C GLU A 77 0.06 12.64 6.82
N TRP A 78 0.76 12.69 5.68
CA TRP A 78 0.68 13.85 4.79
C TRP A 78 -0.75 14.12 4.29
N LYS A 79 -1.53 13.08 4.02
CA LYS A 79 -2.94 13.19 3.63
C LYS A 79 -3.89 13.43 4.82
N GLY A 80 -3.40 13.47 6.06
CA GLY A 80 -4.25 13.54 7.26
C GLY A 80 -5.09 12.27 7.47
N ARG A 81 -4.56 11.12 7.05
CA ARG A 81 -5.21 9.81 7.09
C ARG A 81 -4.33 8.81 7.83
N SER A 82 -4.75 7.54 7.86
CA SER A 82 -3.96 6.42 8.37
C SER A 82 -3.99 5.23 7.41
N LEU A 83 -3.07 4.30 7.59
CA LEU A 83 -3.20 2.97 7.02
C LEU A 83 -4.39 2.25 7.68
N PRO A 84 -5.12 1.37 6.98
CA PRO A 84 -6.19 0.61 7.58
C PRO A 84 -5.65 -0.40 8.59
N SER A 85 -6.40 -0.66 9.66
CA SER A 85 -6.18 -1.86 10.45
C SER A 85 -6.53 -3.09 9.61
N TYR A 86 -5.97 -4.25 9.96
CA TYR A 86 -6.35 -5.49 9.27
C TYR A 86 -7.85 -5.78 9.43
N ARG A 87 -8.42 -5.45 10.58
CA ARG A 87 -9.87 -5.62 10.84
C ARG A 87 -10.72 -4.81 9.86
N ASP A 88 -10.38 -3.54 9.68
CA ASP A 88 -11.12 -2.64 8.79
C ASP A 88 -10.95 -3.05 7.34
N TRP A 89 -9.71 -3.39 6.96
CA TRP A 89 -9.40 -3.89 5.62
C TRP A 89 -10.14 -5.20 5.31
N TYR A 90 -10.15 -6.15 6.26
CA TYR A 90 -10.82 -7.43 6.10
C TYR A 90 -12.34 -7.26 5.99
N ALA A 91 -12.93 -6.38 6.79
CA ALA A 91 -14.35 -6.07 6.71
C ALA A 91 -14.71 -5.47 5.34
N ALA A 92 -13.89 -4.53 4.86
CA ALA A 92 -14.06 -3.92 3.55
C ALA A 92 -13.92 -4.94 2.40
N CYS A 93 -12.92 -5.82 2.46
CA CYS A 93 -12.73 -6.90 1.50
C CYS A 93 -13.89 -7.89 1.51
N SER A 94 -14.47 -8.14 2.69
CA SER A 94 -15.59 -9.07 2.86
C SER A 94 -16.91 -8.52 2.29
N SER A 95 -16.99 -7.23 2.00
CA SER A 95 -18.14 -6.63 1.31
C SER A 95 -18.15 -6.90 -0.20
N SER A 96 -17.14 -7.55 -0.74
CA SER A 96 -17.13 -7.96 -2.15
C SER A 96 -18.17 -9.06 -2.39
N SER A 97 -18.97 -8.90 -3.45
CA SER A 97 -20.02 -9.85 -3.82
C SER A 97 -19.46 -11.19 -4.32
N ASP A 98 -18.27 -11.18 -4.88
CA ASP A 98 -17.59 -12.40 -5.37
C ASP A 98 -16.05 -12.24 -5.28
N PRO A 99 -15.45 -12.62 -4.14
CA PRO A 99 -14.01 -12.57 -3.99
C PRO A 99 -13.23 -13.41 -5.02
N SER A 100 -13.84 -14.39 -5.64
CA SER A 100 -13.18 -15.23 -6.64
C SER A 100 -12.90 -14.51 -7.94
N LYS A 101 -13.70 -13.51 -8.30
CA LYS A 101 -13.50 -12.67 -9.48
C LYS A 101 -12.30 -11.72 -9.36
N LEU A 102 -11.83 -11.50 -8.15
CA LEU A 102 -10.74 -10.59 -7.82
C LEU A 102 -9.35 -11.24 -8.02
N GLN A 103 -9.31 -12.54 -8.26
CA GLN A 103 -8.05 -13.26 -8.45
C GLN A 103 -7.56 -13.14 -9.89
N GLY A 104 -6.35 -12.60 -10.06
CA GLY A 104 -5.63 -12.68 -11.33
C GLY A 104 -5.92 -11.58 -12.35
N THR A 105 -6.40 -10.44 -11.92
CA THR A 105 -6.68 -9.31 -12.83
C THR A 105 -5.43 -8.59 -13.34
N GLY A 106 -4.24 -8.98 -12.91
CA GLY A 106 -2.99 -8.31 -13.30
C GLY A 106 -2.74 -7.00 -12.54
N PHE A 107 -1.71 -6.28 -12.95
CA PHE A 107 -1.42 -4.94 -12.45
C PHE A 107 -2.18 -3.92 -13.30
N ILE A 108 -3.18 -3.28 -12.73
CA ILE A 108 -4.13 -2.42 -13.45
C ILE A 108 -4.40 -1.11 -12.71
N ALA A 109 -4.88 -0.11 -13.44
CA ALA A 109 -5.31 1.16 -12.85
C ALA A 109 -6.43 0.94 -11.81
N VAL A 110 -6.41 1.73 -10.74
CA VAL A 110 -7.30 1.49 -9.57
C VAL A 110 -8.78 1.58 -9.93
N ASP A 111 -9.16 2.47 -10.82
CA ASP A 111 -10.54 2.68 -11.28
C ASP A 111 -11.06 1.56 -12.21
N LYS A 112 -10.17 0.69 -12.68
CA LYS A 112 -10.48 -0.48 -13.53
C LYS A 112 -10.49 -1.79 -12.76
N ALA A 113 -10.07 -1.76 -11.49
CA ALA A 113 -10.17 -2.91 -10.61
C ALA A 113 -11.62 -3.18 -10.21
N GLU A 114 -11.90 -4.40 -9.77
CA GLU A 114 -13.24 -4.73 -9.29
C GLU A 114 -13.62 -3.87 -8.09
N GLN A 115 -14.87 -3.42 -8.10
CA GLN A 115 -15.45 -2.61 -7.03
C GLN A 115 -16.25 -3.46 -6.06
N THR A 116 -16.04 -3.27 -4.78
CA THR A 116 -16.88 -3.88 -3.73
C THR A 116 -18.28 -3.26 -3.71
N THR A 117 -19.21 -3.90 -3.00
CA THR A 117 -20.58 -3.37 -2.84
C THR A 117 -20.64 -2.02 -2.10
N ILE A 118 -19.59 -1.65 -1.39
CA ILE A 118 -19.45 -0.36 -0.70
C ILE A 118 -18.60 0.65 -1.47
N GLY A 119 -18.30 0.38 -2.73
CA GLY A 119 -17.65 1.33 -3.62
C GLY A 119 -16.12 1.39 -3.56
N LEU A 120 -15.44 0.40 -2.94
CA LEU A 120 -13.99 0.36 -2.89
C LEU A 120 -13.42 -0.48 -4.03
N PHE A 121 -12.38 0.01 -4.68
CA PHE A 121 -11.72 -0.67 -5.78
C PHE A 121 -10.54 -1.54 -5.32
N GLY A 122 -10.31 -2.66 -6.00
CA GLY A 122 -9.10 -3.48 -5.89
C GLY A 122 -8.83 -4.07 -4.51
N MET A 123 -9.88 -4.37 -3.73
CA MET A 123 -9.72 -4.86 -2.34
C MET A 123 -9.08 -6.25 -2.21
N ALA A 124 -9.04 -7.03 -3.26
CA ALA A 124 -8.67 -8.45 -3.13
C ALA A 124 -7.64 -8.92 -4.17
N GLY A 125 -7.07 -8.00 -4.90
CA GLY A 125 -6.11 -8.27 -5.96
C GLY A 125 -5.36 -7.01 -6.33
N ASN A 126 -4.80 -6.98 -7.52
CA ASN A 126 -3.97 -5.91 -8.01
C ASN A 126 -2.62 -5.86 -7.25
N VAL A 127 -2.57 -5.26 -6.07
CA VAL A 127 -1.39 -5.25 -5.19
C VAL A 127 -1.74 -5.73 -3.79
N SER A 128 -0.78 -6.34 -3.09
CA SER A 128 -0.88 -6.53 -1.64
C SER A 128 -0.67 -5.20 -0.93
N GLU A 129 -1.29 -5.01 0.23
CA GLU A 129 -1.36 -3.71 0.86
C GLU A 129 -0.84 -3.71 2.29
N TRP A 130 -0.04 -2.71 2.65
CA TRP A 130 0.43 -2.50 4.01
C TRP A 130 -0.72 -2.20 4.99
N MET A 131 -0.70 -2.85 6.15
CA MET A 131 -1.59 -2.59 7.27
C MET A 131 -0.93 -1.68 8.31
N ARG A 132 -1.76 -1.00 9.12
CA ARG A 132 -1.30 0.00 10.09
C ARG A 132 -0.48 -0.60 11.22
N GLU A 133 -0.98 -1.65 11.84
CA GLU A 133 -0.47 -2.16 13.10
C GLU A 133 0.24 -3.50 12.93
N PRO A 134 1.29 -3.74 13.76
CA PRO A 134 1.79 -5.10 13.91
C PRO A 134 0.74 -5.95 14.61
N ALA A 135 0.75 -7.23 14.31
CA ALA A 135 -0.15 -8.19 14.93
C ALA A 135 0.62 -9.43 15.39
N LEU A 136 0.04 -10.15 16.35
CA LEU A 136 0.51 -11.47 16.73
C LEU A 136 0.18 -12.47 15.62
N ASP A 137 1.12 -13.35 15.32
CA ASP A 137 0.84 -14.54 14.53
C ASP A 137 -0.09 -15.45 15.34
N PRO A 138 -1.32 -15.72 14.91
CA PRO A 138 -2.25 -16.54 15.68
C PRO A 138 -1.79 -18.01 15.77
N THR A 139 -0.85 -18.43 14.92
CA THR A 139 -0.28 -19.78 14.96
C THR A 139 0.92 -19.89 15.90
N ASP A 140 1.55 -18.76 16.24
CA ASP A 140 2.62 -18.67 17.21
C ASP A 140 2.49 -17.38 18.05
N PRO A 141 1.64 -17.38 19.09
CA PRO A 141 1.45 -16.22 19.96
C PRO A 141 2.70 -15.80 20.75
N SER A 142 3.74 -16.65 20.80
CA SER A 142 5.00 -16.34 21.46
C SER A 142 6.01 -15.62 20.54
N ALA A 143 5.74 -15.61 19.24
CA ALA A 143 6.58 -14.92 18.27
C ALA A 143 6.53 -13.39 18.47
N PRO A 144 7.58 -12.67 18.08
CA PRO A 144 7.55 -11.22 18.05
C PRO A 144 6.40 -10.69 17.19
N LEU A 145 5.91 -9.50 17.52
CA LEU A 145 4.96 -8.80 16.65
C LEU A 145 5.53 -8.63 15.24
N ARG A 146 4.74 -8.99 14.26
CA ARG A 146 5.11 -8.91 12.84
C ARG A 146 4.20 -7.95 12.12
N PHE A 147 4.71 -7.33 11.08
CA PHE A 147 3.90 -6.48 10.21
C PHE A 147 3.14 -7.33 9.20
N MET A 148 2.12 -6.76 8.61
CA MET A 148 1.22 -7.50 7.74
C MET A 148 0.99 -6.74 6.45
N VAL A 149 1.00 -7.48 5.35
CA VAL A 149 0.41 -7.10 4.07
C VAL A 149 -0.81 -7.97 3.80
N GLY A 150 -1.89 -7.35 3.39
CA GLY A 150 -3.16 -8.03 3.08
C GLY A 150 -3.42 -8.09 1.59
N GLY A 151 -4.21 -9.09 1.19
CA GLY A 151 -4.63 -9.29 -0.18
C GLY A 151 -3.66 -10.07 -1.05
N ALA A 152 -4.20 -10.64 -2.13
CA ALA A 152 -3.41 -11.16 -3.23
C ALA A 152 -2.83 -10.01 -4.04
N SER A 153 -1.83 -10.29 -4.87
CA SER A 153 -1.27 -9.35 -5.83
C SER A 153 -1.24 -9.95 -7.23
N PHE A 154 -0.95 -9.12 -8.22
CA PHE A 154 -0.74 -9.58 -9.60
C PHE A 154 0.40 -10.60 -9.73
N MET A 155 1.40 -10.55 -8.84
CA MET A 155 2.49 -11.53 -8.79
C MET A 155 2.12 -12.79 -7.99
N ARG A 156 1.12 -12.70 -7.11
CA ARG A 156 0.71 -13.77 -6.19
C ARG A 156 -0.81 -14.00 -6.20
N PRO A 157 -1.41 -14.21 -7.37
CA PRO A 157 -2.87 -14.31 -7.50
C PRO A 157 -3.45 -15.54 -6.77
N LYS A 158 -2.62 -16.55 -6.50
CA LYS A 158 -3.05 -17.80 -5.83
C LYS A 158 -3.27 -17.65 -4.31
N TYR A 159 -2.83 -16.54 -3.72
CA TYR A 159 -2.98 -16.33 -2.27
C TYR A 159 -4.44 -16.07 -1.87
N GLY A 160 -5.31 -15.77 -2.82
CA GLY A 160 -6.71 -15.50 -2.54
C GLY A 160 -6.96 -14.09 -2.01
N ALA A 161 -8.19 -13.68 -2.17
CA ALA A 161 -8.63 -12.31 -1.90
C ALA A 161 -8.36 -11.80 -0.47
N ARG A 162 -8.45 -12.68 0.50
CA ARG A 162 -8.29 -12.36 1.93
C ARG A 162 -6.98 -12.86 2.51
N ALA A 163 -6.01 -13.14 1.64
CA ALA A 163 -4.69 -13.55 2.06
C ALA A 163 -4.04 -12.49 2.94
N ARG A 164 -3.20 -12.94 3.82
CA ARG A 164 -2.33 -12.09 4.62
C ARG A 164 -0.95 -12.71 4.66
N GLU A 165 0.04 -11.87 4.60
CA GLU A 165 1.44 -12.24 4.72
C GLU A 165 2.04 -11.53 5.91
N TRP A 166 2.70 -12.28 6.76
CA TRP A 166 3.47 -11.76 7.86
C TRP A 166 4.87 -11.42 7.38
N VAL A 167 5.32 -10.23 7.69
CA VAL A 167 6.64 -9.76 7.31
C VAL A 167 7.44 -9.36 8.54
N ASP A 168 8.73 -9.64 8.52
CA ASP A 168 9.60 -9.44 9.67
C ASP A 168 10.12 -7.99 9.78
N SER A 169 10.04 -7.23 8.70
CA SER A 169 10.57 -5.87 8.64
C SER A 169 9.62 -4.89 7.99
N ARG A 170 9.56 -3.69 8.55
CA ARG A 170 8.89 -2.53 7.94
C ARG A 170 9.62 -2.00 6.70
N ASP A 171 10.88 -2.40 6.51
CA ASP A 171 11.71 -1.96 5.37
C ASP A 171 11.50 -2.82 4.12
N LEU A 172 10.64 -3.85 4.21
CA LEU A 172 10.35 -4.72 3.06
C LEU A 172 9.74 -3.90 1.93
N ARG A 173 10.36 -3.99 0.75
CA ARG A 173 9.85 -3.44 -0.50
C ARG A 173 9.73 -4.53 -1.54
N ARG A 174 8.63 -4.53 -2.26
CA ARG A 174 8.41 -5.46 -3.38
C ARG A 174 7.62 -4.75 -4.49
N PRO A 175 7.80 -5.15 -5.74
CA PRO A 175 7.10 -4.55 -6.88
C PRO A 175 5.59 -4.88 -6.92
N ASP A 176 5.10 -5.68 -5.99
CA ASP A 176 3.70 -6.09 -5.85
C ASP A 176 3.05 -5.65 -4.52
N ILE A 177 3.75 -4.83 -3.74
CA ILE A 177 3.23 -4.26 -2.50
C ILE A 177 3.01 -2.76 -2.67
N GLY A 178 1.81 -2.33 -2.40
CA GLY A 178 1.39 -0.94 -2.26
C GLY A 178 0.66 -0.73 -0.94
N PHE A 179 -0.27 0.20 -0.91
CA PHE A 179 -1.09 0.50 0.26
C PHE A 179 -2.36 1.27 -0.13
N ARG A 180 -3.28 1.34 0.80
CA ARG A 180 -4.41 2.29 0.79
C ARG A 180 -4.46 3.07 2.08
N THR A 181 -5.18 4.19 2.07
CA THR A 181 -5.42 4.99 3.26
C THR A 181 -6.90 4.94 3.64
N CYS A 182 -7.17 5.12 4.92
CA CYS A 182 -8.52 5.34 5.44
C CYS A 182 -8.57 6.63 6.26
N ASN A 183 -9.76 7.20 6.41
CA ASN A 183 -9.96 8.30 7.34
C ASN A 183 -9.70 7.79 8.75
N ASN A 184 -9.10 8.63 9.59
CA ASN A 184 -8.97 8.31 11.00
C ASN A 184 -10.37 8.08 11.54
N SER A 185 -10.61 6.93 12.18
CA SER A 185 -11.85 6.68 12.88
C SER A 185 -12.06 7.82 13.89
N ILE A 186 -13.23 8.43 13.84
CA ILE A 186 -13.65 9.35 14.91
C ILE A 186 -13.61 8.49 16.17
N GLN A 187 -12.68 8.78 17.10
CA GLN A 187 -12.78 8.24 18.45
C GLN A 187 -14.00 8.92 19.05
N TYR A 188 -15.05 8.16 19.22
CA TYR A 188 -16.13 8.56 20.13
C TYR A 188 -15.57 8.37 21.53
N ASP A 189 -15.28 9.48 22.22
CA ASP A 189 -14.98 9.53 23.65
C ASP A 189 -16.19 9.04 24.46
#